data_0057f7c6f96f2fd80e89e12abff0bca8
#
_entry.id   0057f7c6f96f2fd80e89e12abff0bca8
#
_cell.length_a   1.000
_cell.length_b   1.000
_cell.length_c   1.000
_cell.angle_alpha   90.00
_cell.angle_beta   90.00
_cell.angle_gamma   90.00
#
_symmetry.space_group_name_H-M   'P 1'
#
loop_
_entity.id
_entity.type
_entity.pdbx_description
1 polymer ?
#
loop_
_entity_poly.entity_id
_entity_poly.type
_entity_poly.pdbx_seq_one_letter_code
_entity_poly.pdbx_strand_id
1 'polypeptide(L)'
;YGITEMIMSFKSAESDILQRTFRLDFNEHSKIKELLSDLNSMPDIEYAEPAPLFFISYVPDDPYYNTELSGGFLFGSANSSWHLNLINAEQAWDVTTGSADIVVAVLDNAIWIDHPDLEGKVVSAIDLGNNDSDPNPPEATYIWSHGTHSAGLIGAGFDNGIGVSSIGGNISIMAVKLGDDASDGQSMAAGFEGIVW
;
A
#
# COMPACT_ATOMS: atom_id res chain seq x y z
N TYR A 1 -14.26 31.12 4.85
CA TYR A 1 -14.17 29.76 4.27
C TYR A 1 -13.66 29.72 2.83
N GLY A 2 -13.65 30.87 2.13
CA GLY A 2 -13.20 30.91 0.74
C GLY A 2 -14.08 30.08 -0.18
N ILE A 3 -15.42 30.18 -0.04
CA ILE A 3 -16.38 29.50 -0.91
C ILE A 3 -16.17 29.95 -2.35
N THR A 4 -15.96 29.01 -3.25
CA THR A 4 -15.66 29.29 -4.66
C THR A 4 -16.85 29.02 -5.57
N GLU A 5 -17.68 28.02 -5.23
CA GLU A 5 -18.80 27.66 -6.06
C GLU A 5 -19.93 26.99 -5.21
N MET A 6 -21.17 27.14 -5.64
CA MET A 6 -22.32 26.40 -5.14
C MET A 6 -23.10 25.85 -6.32
N ILE A 7 -23.16 24.53 -6.41
CA ILE A 7 -23.73 23.81 -7.56
C ILE A 7 -24.92 22.98 -7.10
N MET A 8 -26.05 23.11 -7.80
CA MET A 8 -27.16 22.17 -7.63
C MET A 8 -26.72 20.77 -8.11
N SER A 9 -26.65 19.81 -7.19
CA SER A 9 -26.08 18.48 -7.48
C SER A 9 -26.95 17.62 -8.41
N PHE A 10 -28.27 17.77 -8.34
CA PHE A 10 -29.23 16.90 -9.04
C PHE A 10 -30.23 17.69 -9.88
N LYS A 11 -29.73 18.44 -10.87
CA LYS A 11 -30.52 19.37 -11.70
C LYS A 11 -31.71 18.73 -12.43
N SER A 12 -31.61 17.46 -12.78
CA SER A 12 -32.64 16.70 -13.52
C SER A 12 -33.44 15.76 -12.64
N ALA A 13 -33.30 15.80 -11.33
CA ALA A 13 -34.07 14.96 -10.43
C ALA A 13 -35.52 15.42 -10.37
N GLU A 14 -36.45 14.50 -10.26
CA GLU A 14 -37.89 14.78 -10.03
C GLU A 14 -38.20 14.97 -8.53
N SER A 15 -37.30 14.49 -7.67
CA SER A 15 -37.47 14.59 -6.21
C SER A 15 -37.17 16.01 -5.71
N ASP A 16 -38.10 16.58 -4.98
CA ASP A 16 -38.01 17.90 -4.35
C ASP A 16 -36.79 18.02 -3.40
N ILE A 17 -36.46 16.95 -2.69
CA ILE A 17 -35.31 16.88 -1.80
C ILE A 17 -34.01 16.97 -2.62
N LEU A 18 -33.89 16.22 -3.71
CA LEU A 18 -32.70 16.22 -4.55
C LEU A 18 -32.53 17.55 -5.27
N GLN A 19 -33.58 18.21 -5.68
CA GLN A 19 -33.54 19.56 -6.29
C GLN A 19 -33.02 20.62 -5.32
N ARG A 20 -33.12 20.40 -4.01
CA ARG A 20 -32.67 21.30 -2.96
C ARG A 20 -31.28 20.90 -2.42
N THR A 21 -30.62 19.91 -3.04
CA THR A 21 -29.29 19.45 -2.65
C THR A 21 -28.21 20.15 -3.46
N PHE A 22 -27.30 20.80 -2.77
CA PHE A 22 -26.23 21.59 -3.38
C PHE A 22 -24.86 21.05 -2.96
N ARG A 23 -23.90 21.06 -3.88
CA ARG A 23 -22.48 20.92 -3.59
C ARG A 23 -21.88 22.30 -3.42
N LEU A 24 -21.04 22.46 -2.40
CA LEU A 24 -20.36 23.68 -2.06
C LEU A 24 -18.87 23.45 -2.14
N ASP A 25 -18.20 24.15 -3.05
CA ASP A 25 -16.77 24.08 -3.23
C ASP A 25 -16.08 25.25 -2.50
N PHE A 26 -14.98 25.00 -1.79
CA PHE A 26 -14.28 25.99 -0.98
C PHE A 26 -12.78 25.70 -0.89
N ASN A 27 -11.96 26.75 -0.63
CA ASN A 27 -10.50 26.66 -0.65
C ASN A 27 -9.86 26.40 0.72
N GLU A 28 -10.53 26.77 1.81
CA GLU A 28 -9.95 26.68 3.15
C GLU A 28 -10.27 25.32 3.81
N HIS A 29 -9.73 24.23 3.23
CA HIS A 29 -10.03 22.84 3.65
C HIS A 29 -9.78 22.57 5.15
N SER A 30 -8.85 23.29 5.79
CA SER A 30 -8.61 23.18 7.24
C SER A 30 -9.80 23.58 8.09
N LYS A 31 -10.72 24.39 7.54
CA LYS A 31 -11.91 24.90 8.22
C LYS A 31 -13.18 24.09 7.95
N ILE A 32 -13.07 22.89 7.38
CA ILE A 32 -14.24 22.07 7.05
C ILE A 32 -15.15 21.81 8.25
N LYS A 33 -14.58 21.59 9.44
CA LYS A 33 -15.37 21.34 10.66
C LYS A 33 -16.18 22.56 11.11
N GLU A 34 -15.57 23.75 10.99
CA GLU A 34 -16.25 25.01 11.30
C GLU A 34 -17.34 25.29 10.29
N LEU A 35 -17.08 25.12 9.01
CA LEU A 35 -18.05 25.32 7.93
C LEU A 35 -19.27 24.40 8.11
N LEU A 36 -19.05 23.12 8.40
CA LEU A 36 -20.13 22.17 8.65
C LEU A 36 -20.94 22.53 9.89
N SER A 37 -20.29 22.99 10.96
CA SER A 37 -20.96 23.46 12.17
C SER A 37 -21.85 24.66 11.88
N ASP A 38 -21.32 25.64 11.14
CA ASP A 38 -22.09 26.85 10.79
C ASP A 38 -23.26 26.53 9.90
N LEU A 39 -23.06 25.73 8.85
CA LEU A 39 -24.15 25.30 7.95
C LEU A 39 -25.25 24.54 8.71
N ASN A 40 -24.89 23.57 9.54
CA ASN A 40 -25.87 22.80 10.31
C ASN A 40 -26.57 23.61 11.41
N SER A 41 -26.10 24.80 11.73
CA SER A 41 -26.77 25.73 12.65
C SER A 41 -27.79 26.65 11.98
N MET A 42 -27.79 26.72 10.65
CA MET A 42 -28.70 27.58 9.88
C MET A 42 -30.10 26.97 9.80
N PRO A 43 -31.15 27.74 10.09
CA PRO A 43 -32.54 27.21 10.13
C PRO A 43 -33.05 26.73 8.77
N ASP A 44 -32.44 27.21 7.66
CA ASP A 44 -32.85 26.86 6.29
C ASP A 44 -32.04 25.69 5.72
N ILE A 45 -31.09 25.16 6.47
CA ILE A 45 -30.28 23.99 6.10
C ILE A 45 -30.75 22.78 6.88
N GLU A 46 -31.21 21.77 6.18
CA GLU A 46 -31.68 20.52 6.81
C GLU A 46 -30.49 19.71 7.37
N TYR A 47 -29.43 19.59 6.58
CA TYR A 47 -28.13 19.04 7.01
C TYR A 47 -27.01 19.46 6.05
N ALA A 48 -25.78 19.44 6.54
CA ALA A 48 -24.56 19.56 5.74
C ALA A 48 -23.58 18.48 6.15
N GLU A 49 -22.97 17.81 5.18
CA GLU A 49 -21.99 16.77 5.36
C GLU A 49 -20.87 16.90 4.32
N PRO A 50 -19.70 16.32 4.55
CA PRO A 50 -18.67 16.25 3.52
C PRO A 50 -19.21 15.46 2.33
N ALA A 51 -19.06 16.00 1.11
CA ALA A 51 -19.38 15.24 -0.08
C ALA A 51 -18.43 14.05 -0.20
N PRO A 52 -18.93 12.83 -0.35
CA PRO A 52 -18.08 11.68 -0.61
C PRO A 52 -17.36 11.88 -1.95
N LEU A 53 -16.06 11.74 -1.94
CA LEU A 53 -15.28 11.66 -3.17
C LEU A 53 -15.36 10.21 -3.64
N PHE A 54 -16.03 9.99 -4.76
CA PHE A 54 -16.00 8.71 -5.46
C PHE A 54 -14.79 8.71 -6.37
N PHE A 55 -13.79 7.92 -6.02
CA PHE A 55 -12.67 7.66 -6.91
C PHE A 55 -13.01 6.42 -7.76
N ILE A 56 -12.50 6.38 -8.98
CA ILE A 56 -12.40 5.11 -9.69
C ILE A 56 -11.36 4.33 -8.88
N SER A 57 -11.76 3.20 -8.32
CA SER A 57 -10.86 2.36 -7.53
C SER A 57 -9.62 2.03 -8.35
N TYR A 58 -8.45 2.31 -7.78
CA TYR A 58 -7.19 1.99 -8.42
C TYR A 58 -6.98 0.47 -8.35
N VAL A 59 -6.93 -0.17 -9.50
CA VAL A 59 -6.70 -1.61 -9.63
C VAL A 59 -5.37 -1.81 -10.35
N PRO A 60 -4.37 -2.41 -9.71
CA PRO A 60 -3.06 -2.67 -10.33
C PRO A 60 -3.16 -3.60 -11.53
N ASP A 61 -2.26 -3.41 -12.51
CA ASP A 61 -2.14 -4.27 -13.69
C ASP A 61 -1.16 -5.45 -13.52
N ASP A 62 -0.66 -5.67 -12.32
CA ASP A 62 0.30 -6.72 -11.99
C ASP A 62 -0.32 -8.12 -12.21
N PRO A 63 0.39 -9.04 -12.90
CA PRO A 63 -0.20 -10.29 -13.38
C PRO A 63 -0.75 -11.20 -12.30
N TYR A 64 -0.19 -11.14 -11.09
CA TYR A 64 -0.66 -11.93 -9.95
C TYR A 64 -1.59 -11.16 -9.01
N TYR A 65 -2.02 -9.96 -9.36
CA TYR A 65 -3.07 -9.27 -8.62
C TYR A 65 -4.43 -9.89 -8.94
N ASN A 66 -5.19 -10.23 -7.90
CA ASN A 66 -6.52 -10.88 -7.99
C ASN A 66 -6.55 -12.17 -8.84
N THR A 67 -5.43 -12.89 -8.94
CA THR A 67 -5.36 -14.16 -9.67
C THR A 67 -5.82 -15.31 -8.79
N GLU A 68 -6.69 -16.17 -9.32
CA GLU A 68 -7.06 -17.41 -8.66
C GLU A 68 -5.91 -18.42 -8.72
N LEU A 69 -5.36 -18.73 -7.56
CA LEU A 69 -4.35 -19.76 -7.40
C LEU A 69 -5.04 -21.07 -7.06
N SER A 70 -4.86 -22.10 -7.90
CA SER A 70 -5.26 -23.45 -7.55
C SER A 70 -4.32 -23.96 -6.46
N GLY A 71 -4.76 -23.89 -5.22
CA GLY A 71 -4.05 -24.47 -4.08
C GLY A 71 -3.97 -25.99 -4.23
N GLY A 72 -2.83 -26.56 -3.83
CA GLY A 72 -2.72 -28.02 -3.71
C GLY A 72 -3.68 -28.58 -2.67
N PHE A 73 -3.61 -29.90 -2.48
CA PHE A 73 -4.49 -30.72 -1.62
C PHE A 73 -4.84 -30.14 -0.22
N LEU A 74 -4.03 -29.23 0.33
CA LEU A 74 -4.21 -28.70 1.69
C LEU A 74 -4.92 -27.35 1.77
N PHE A 75 -4.96 -26.52 0.70
CA PHE A 75 -5.37 -25.12 0.81
C PHE A 75 -6.52 -24.71 -0.12
N GLY A 76 -7.01 -25.60 -1.00
CA GLY A 76 -8.06 -25.23 -1.95
C GLY A 76 -7.62 -24.15 -2.94
N SER A 77 -8.58 -23.49 -3.58
CA SER A 77 -8.32 -22.29 -4.40
C SER A 77 -8.30 -21.06 -3.50
N ALA A 78 -7.35 -20.16 -3.72
CA ALA A 78 -7.25 -18.90 -3.02
C ALA A 78 -6.95 -17.79 -4.01
N ASN A 79 -7.49 -16.60 -3.78
CA ASN A 79 -7.11 -15.41 -4.50
C ASN A 79 -5.71 -14.96 -4.05
N SER A 80 -4.81 -14.67 -4.99
CA SER A 80 -3.43 -14.26 -4.69
C SER A 80 -3.35 -13.00 -3.84
N SER A 81 -4.33 -12.11 -3.97
CA SER A 81 -4.42 -10.83 -3.26
C SER A 81 -5.38 -10.88 -2.06
N TRP A 82 -5.72 -12.06 -1.54
CA TRP A 82 -6.67 -12.20 -0.43
C TRP A 82 -6.33 -11.30 0.77
N HIS A 83 -5.05 -11.15 1.08
CA HIS A 83 -4.55 -10.32 2.18
C HIS A 83 -4.76 -8.82 1.91
N LEU A 84 -4.57 -8.36 0.68
CA LEU A 84 -4.82 -6.99 0.24
C LEU A 84 -6.32 -6.66 0.27
N ASN A 85 -7.14 -7.60 -0.19
CA ASN A 85 -8.60 -7.47 -0.15
C ASN A 85 -9.11 -7.40 1.31
N LEU A 86 -8.53 -8.21 2.21
CA LEU A 86 -8.93 -8.25 3.62
C LEU A 86 -8.71 -6.90 4.34
N ILE A 87 -7.68 -6.17 3.97
CA ILE A 87 -7.34 -4.85 4.56
C ILE A 87 -7.88 -3.67 3.75
N ASN A 88 -8.68 -3.92 2.70
CA ASN A 88 -9.22 -2.91 1.80
C ASN A 88 -8.12 -2.05 1.14
N ALA A 89 -7.08 -2.71 0.61
CA ALA A 89 -5.92 -2.04 0.03
C ALA A 89 -6.29 -1.13 -1.15
N GLU A 90 -7.22 -1.53 -2.03
CA GLU A 90 -7.68 -0.70 -3.14
C GLU A 90 -8.18 0.67 -2.66
N GLN A 91 -9.01 0.70 -1.61
CA GLN A 91 -9.50 1.96 -1.05
C GLN A 91 -8.39 2.78 -0.38
N ALA A 92 -7.36 2.13 0.18
CA ALA A 92 -6.19 2.82 0.72
C ALA A 92 -5.35 3.43 -0.41
N TRP A 93 -5.18 2.74 -1.53
CA TRP A 93 -4.45 3.25 -2.69
C TRP A 93 -5.16 4.41 -3.40
N ASP A 94 -6.47 4.52 -3.30
CA ASP A 94 -7.21 5.71 -3.74
C ASP A 94 -6.79 6.98 -2.95
N VAL A 95 -6.26 6.80 -1.73
CA VAL A 95 -5.75 7.90 -0.90
C VAL A 95 -4.26 8.10 -1.11
N THR A 96 -3.47 7.01 -1.08
CA THR A 96 -2.03 7.01 -1.28
C THR A 96 -1.51 5.62 -1.60
N THR A 97 -0.56 5.55 -2.51
CA THR A 97 0.22 4.33 -2.83
C THR A 97 1.58 4.30 -2.12
N GLY A 98 1.82 5.24 -1.19
CA GLY A 98 3.07 5.42 -0.49
C GLY A 98 3.93 6.55 -1.06
N SER A 99 5.15 6.70 -0.55
CA SER A 99 6.16 7.65 -1.02
C SER A 99 7.54 7.00 -0.95
N ALA A 100 8.39 7.25 -1.93
CA ALA A 100 9.78 6.78 -1.94
C ALA A 100 10.63 7.37 -0.79
N ASP A 101 10.17 8.44 -0.14
CA ASP A 101 10.81 8.98 1.05
C ASP A 101 10.59 8.11 2.30
N ILE A 102 9.64 7.19 2.25
CA ILE A 102 9.39 6.22 3.32
C ILE A 102 10.21 4.98 3.05
N VAL A 103 11.17 4.72 3.91
CA VAL A 103 12.03 3.55 3.84
C VAL A 103 11.59 2.52 4.86
N VAL A 104 11.27 1.30 4.41
CA VAL A 104 10.91 0.19 5.29
C VAL A 104 12.06 -0.81 5.33
N ALA A 105 12.61 -1.03 6.52
CA ALA A 105 13.63 -2.05 6.72
C ALA A 105 13.01 -3.44 6.75
N VAL A 106 13.51 -4.33 5.90
CA VAL A 106 13.15 -5.75 5.87
C VAL A 106 14.34 -6.52 6.45
N LEU A 107 14.16 -7.01 7.68
CA LEU A 107 15.12 -7.80 8.41
C LEU A 107 14.75 -9.28 8.26
N ASP A 108 15.50 -10.00 7.44
CA ASP A 108 15.14 -11.38 7.11
C ASP A 108 16.41 -12.24 6.81
N ASN A 109 16.23 -13.49 6.45
CA ASN A 109 17.35 -14.38 6.17
C ASN A 109 18.22 -13.88 5.02
N ALA A 110 17.64 -13.51 3.88
CA ALA A 110 18.28 -12.88 2.75
C ALA A 110 17.25 -12.22 1.84
N ILE A 111 17.65 -11.25 1.02
CA ILE A 111 16.78 -10.54 0.08
C ILE A 111 17.48 -10.47 -1.27
N TRP A 112 16.89 -11.10 -2.30
CA TRP A 112 17.40 -10.96 -3.66
C TRP A 112 17.04 -9.57 -4.21
N ILE A 113 17.97 -8.64 -4.10
CA ILE A 113 17.76 -7.22 -4.44
C ILE A 113 17.61 -6.97 -5.95
N ASP A 114 18.11 -7.87 -6.79
CA ASP A 114 17.96 -7.82 -8.24
C ASP A 114 16.69 -8.55 -8.74
N HIS A 115 15.79 -8.89 -7.84
CA HIS A 115 14.50 -9.47 -8.25
C HIS A 115 13.74 -8.49 -9.14
N PRO A 116 13.22 -8.90 -10.32
CA PRO A 116 12.56 -7.98 -11.26
C PRO A 116 11.46 -7.11 -10.64
N ASP A 117 10.72 -7.67 -9.69
CA ASP A 117 9.63 -6.97 -9.00
C ASP A 117 10.11 -6.08 -7.83
N LEU A 118 11.41 -6.09 -7.54
CA LEU A 118 12.08 -5.19 -6.58
C LEU A 118 13.01 -4.18 -7.25
N GLU A 119 13.01 -4.13 -8.58
CA GLU A 119 13.89 -3.22 -9.33
C GLU A 119 13.64 -1.77 -8.92
N GLY A 120 14.73 -1.08 -8.53
CA GLY A 120 14.68 0.32 -8.08
C GLY A 120 14.04 0.55 -6.70
N LYS A 121 13.63 -0.51 -6.01
CA LYS A 121 12.98 -0.41 -4.68
C LYS A 121 13.97 -0.40 -3.53
N VAL A 122 15.10 -1.12 -3.66
CA VAL A 122 16.09 -1.25 -2.60
C VAL A 122 17.06 -0.07 -2.65
N VAL A 123 17.03 0.79 -1.63
CA VAL A 123 17.84 2.01 -1.53
C VAL A 123 19.04 1.86 -0.59
N SER A 124 19.04 0.85 0.26
CA SER A 124 20.13 0.52 1.17
C SER A 124 20.13 -0.98 1.46
N ALA A 125 21.30 -1.55 1.66
CA ALA A 125 21.45 -2.96 1.94
C ALA A 125 22.68 -3.24 2.83
N ILE A 126 22.57 -4.27 3.68
CA ILE A 126 23.65 -4.79 4.51
C ILE A 126 23.44 -6.28 4.78
N ASP A 127 24.53 -7.01 4.90
CA ASP A 127 24.55 -8.38 5.44
C ASP A 127 25.24 -8.38 6.82
N LEU A 128 24.44 -8.57 7.85
CA LEU A 128 24.90 -8.68 9.24
C LEU A 128 25.21 -10.14 9.62
N GLY A 129 24.70 -11.12 8.86
CA GLY A 129 25.01 -12.53 9.04
C GLY A 129 26.47 -12.85 8.72
N ASN A 130 26.98 -12.29 7.62
CA ASN A 130 28.36 -12.47 7.15
C ASN A 130 29.23 -11.23 7.35
N ASN A 131 28.66 -10.12 7.85
CA ASN A 131 29.33 -8.84 8.08
C ASN A 131 29.95 -8.24 6.80
N ASP A 132 29.13 -8.19 5.75
CA ASP A 132 29.47 -7.55 4.47
C ASP A 132 28.28 -6.71 3.92
N SER A 133 28.26 -6.46 2.63
CA SER A 133 27.23 -5.62 1.99
C SER A 133 26.33 -6.37 1.01
N ASP A 134 26.45 -7.71 0.91
CA ASP A 134 25.68 -8.53 -0.02
C ASP A 134 24.45 -9.15 0.66
N PRO A 135 23.24 -8.57 0.54
CA PRO A 135 22.05 -9.11 1.17
C PRO A 135 21.43 -10.28 0.38
N ASN A 136 22.02 -10.65 -0.76
CA ASN A 136 21.47 -11.69 -1.62
C ASN A 136 21.52 -13.07 -0.97
N PRO A 137 20.60 -13.98 -1.32
CA PRO A 137 20.67 -15.36 -0.90
C PRO A 137 21.87 -16.07 -1.55
N PRO A 138 22.59 -16.93 -0.80
CA PRO A 138 23.73 -17.67 -1.37
C PRO A 138 23.31 -18.71 -2.41
N GLU A 139 22.03 -19.12 -2.38
CA GLU A 139 21.45 -20.08 -3.32
C GLU A 139 19.95 -19.86 -3.52
N ALA A 140 19.44 -20.26 -4.67
CA ALA A 140 18.01 -20.13 -5.01
C ALA A 140 17.20 -21.32 -4.46
N THR A 141 16.93 -21.34 -3.17
CA THR A 141 16.09 -22.34 -2.52
C THR A 141 14.83 -21.74 -1.91
N TYR A 142 13.82 -22.56 -1.63
CA TYR A 142 12.59 -22.14 -0.99
C TYR A 142 12.83 -21.42 0.35
N ILE A 143 13.75 -21.92 1.15
CA ILE A 143 14.06 -21.34 2.46
C ILE A 143 14.68 -19.96 2.30
N TRP A 144 15.68 -19.83 1.44
CA TRP A 144 16.35 -18.58 1.18
C TRP A 144 15.49 -17.53 0.44
N SER A 145 14.33 -17.92 -0.09
CA SER A 145 13.38 -16.98 -0.72
C SER A 145 12.52 -16.20 0.26
N HIS A 146 12.53 -16.54 1.56
CA HIS A 146 11.62 -15.96 2.56
C HIS A 146 11.72 -14.44 2.66
N GLY A 147 12.90 -13.87 2.79
CA GLY A 147 13.08 -12.42 2.89
C GLY A 147 12.75 -11.69 1.58
N THR A 148 13.03 -12.29 0.42
CA THR A 148 12.58 -11.74 -0.87
C THR A 148 11.06 -11.70 -0.95
N HIS A 149 10.37 -12.74 -0.50
CA HIS A 149 8.91 -12.78 -0.43
C HIS A 149 8.36 -11.71 0.54
N SER A 150 8.95 -11.58 1.73
CA SER A 150 8.58 -10.54 2.69
C SER A 150 8.74 -9.14 2.11
N ALA A 151 9.88 -8.87 1.44
CA ALA A 151 10.13 -7.60 0.75
C ALA A 151 9.10 -7.35 -0.36
N GLY A 152 8.72 -8.38 -1.11
CA GLY A 152 7.68 -8.31 -2.14
C GLY A 152 6.31 -7.92 -1.60
N LEU A 153 5.86 -8.51 -0.49
CA LEU A 153 4.59 -8.14 0.16
C LEU A 153 4.57 -6.69 0.64
N ILE A 154 5.73 -6.18 1.08
CA ILE A 154 5.88 -4.82 1.64
C ILE A 154 5.96 -3.78 0.53
N GLY A 155 6.80 -3.99 -0.49
CA GLY A 155 7.19 -2.95 -1.41
C GLY A 155 7.62 -3.43 -2.81
N ALA A 156 7.09 -4.54 -3.33
CA ALA A 156 7.25 -4.89 -4.75
C ALA A 156 6.77 -3.75 -5.65
N GLY A 157 7.25 -3.70 -6.86
CA GLY A 157 6.80 -2.76 -7.88
C GLY A 157 5.27 -2.80 -7.98
N PHE A 158 4.67 -1.66 -8.24
CA PHE A 158 3.23 -1.49 -8.24
C PHE A 158 2.81 -0.98 -9.61
N ASP A 159 1.83 -1.65 -10.23
CA ASP A 159 1.35 -1.27 -11.58
C ASP A 159 2.51 -1.29 -12.61
N ASN A 160 3.35 -2.29 -12.52
CA ASN A 160 4.53 -2.43 -13.37
C ASN A 160 4.40 -3.58 -14.40
N GLY A 161 3.25 -4.28 -14.40
CA GLY A 161 2.95 -5.39 -15.29
C GLY A 161 3.78 -6.65 -15.01
N ILE A 162 4.40 -6.76 -13.82
CA ILE A 162 5.21 -7.91 -13.39
C ILE A 162 4.78 -8.36 -12.00
N GLY A 163 4.91 -9.66 -11.70
CA GLY A 163 4.82 -10.23 -10.36
C GLY A 163 3.55 -9.89 -9.58
N VAL A 164 3.72 -9.31 -8.40
CA VAL A 164 2.66 -9.08 -7.39
C VAL A 164 2.52 -7.60 -7.05
N SER A 165 1.32 -7.20 -6.64
CA SER A 165 1.12 -5.88 -6.03
C SER A 165 1.47 -5.93 -4.54
N SER A 166 2.25 -4.98 -4.07
CA SER A 166 2.57 -4.81 -2.64
C SER A 166 1.66 -3.80 -1.98
N ILE A 167 1.58 -3.82 -0.65
CA ILE A 167 0.80 -2.82 0.08
C ILE A 167 1.37 -1.40 -0.05
N GLY A 168 2.69 -1.28 -0.16
CA GLY A 168 3.42 -0.02 -0.23
C GLY A 168 4.12 0.18 -1.57
N GLY A 169 3.42 0.07 -2.70
CA GLY A 169 4.02 0.05 -4.04
C GLY A 169 4.97 1.20 -4.38
N ASN A 170 4.86 2.36 -3.73
CA ASN A 170 5.74 3.51 -3.93
C ASN A 170 6.71 3.80 -2.78
N ILE A 171 6.85 2.90 -1.79
CA ILE A 171 7.87 3.03 -0.74
C ILE A 171 9.24 2.54 -1.21
N SER A 172 10.27 2.84 -0.43
CA SER A 172 11.61 2.29 -0.57
C SER A 172 11.88 1.18 0.45
N ILE A 173 12.79 0.26 0.12
CA ILE A 173 13.18 -0.86 0.97
C ILE A 173 14.63 -0.68 1.41
N MET A 174 14.89 -0.99 2.67
CA MET A 174 16.23 -1.24 3.21
C MET A 174 16.35 -2.74 3.44
N ALA A 175 17.27 -3.39 2.74
CA ALA A 175 17.47 -4.84 2.83
C ALA A 175 18.51 -5.15 3.93
N VAL A 176 18.10 -5.84 4.99
CA VAL A 176 18.96 -6.23 6.10
C VAL A 176 18.99 -7.74 6.21
N LYS A 177 20.05 -8.36 5.71
CA LYS A 177 20.25 -9.81 5.80
C LYS A 177 20.79 -10.20 7.17
N LEU A 178 20.15 -11.18 7.78
CA LEU A 178 20.49 -11.68 9.11
C LEU A 178 20.98 -13.13 9.08
N GLY A 179 20.80 -13.82 7.95
CA GLY A 179 21.20 -15.21 7.77
C GLY A 179 22.68 -15.33 7.42
N ASP A 180 23.36 -16.29 8.03
CA ASP A 180 24.72 -16.68 7.69
C ASP A 180 24.68 -17.60 6.46
N ASP A 181 25.48 -17.32 5.41
CA ASP A 181 25.55 -18.08 4.16
C ASP A 181 25.98 -19.54 4.36
N ALA A 182 26.71 -19.82 5.42
CA ALA A 182 27.10 -21.18 5.77
C ALA A 182 25.97 -21.97 6.48
N SER A 183 24.87 -21.30 6.81
CA SER A 183 23.70 -21.91 7.45
C SER A 183 22.72 -22.49 6.43
N ASP A 184 21.65 -23.12 6.92
CA ASP A 184 20.55 -23.61 6.10
C ASP A 184 19.49 -22.52 5.76
N GLY A 185 19.75 -21.25 6.09
CA GLY A 185 18.84 -20.13 5.86
C GLY A 185 17.69 -20.00 6.86
N GLN A 186 17.60 -20.90 7.84
CA GLN A 186 16.53 -20.87 8.86
C GLN A 186 16.94 -20.08 10.10
N SER A 187 18.25 -19.83 10.28
CA SER A 187 18.77 -19.12 11.43
C SER A 187 19.05 -17.66 11.11
N MET A 188 18.54 -16.76 11.93
CA MET A 188 18.74 -15.31 11.85
C MET A 188 19.45 -14.85 13.13
N ALA A 189 20.79 -15.06 13.20
CA ALA A 189 21.55 -14.83 14.43
C ALA A 189 21.79 -13.34 14.74
N ALA A 190 21.77 -12.46 13.74
CA ALA A 190 22.07 -11.03 13.86
C ALA A 190 20.83 -10.12 14.02
N GLY A 191 19.74 -10.65 14.55
CA GLY A 191 18.45 -9.94 14.60
C GLY A 191 18.45 -8.66 15.44
N PHE A 192 19.20 -8.62 16.53
CA PHE A 192 19.31 -7.41 17.38
C PHE A 192 20.16 -6.33 16.73
N GLU A 193 21.25 -6.70 16.07
CA GLU A 193 22.13 -5.80 15.35
C GLU A 193 21.36 -5.12 14.21
N GLY A 194 20.48 -5.86 13.52
CA GLY A 194 19.65 -5.31 12.45
C GLY A 194 18.66 -4.23 12.88
N ILE A 195 18.20 -4.26 14.14
CA ILE A 195 17.27 -3.24 14.67
C ILE A 195 17.96 -1.89 14.93
N VAL A 196 19.25 -1.91 15.19
CA VAL A 196 20.03 -0.72 15.58
C VAL A 196 20.90 -0.18 14.45
N TRP A 197 20.99 -0.90 13.32
CA TRP A 197 21.73 -0.45 12.16
C TRP A 197 20.93 0.60 11.38
#